data_577f9fea3e303b49737b1f1df0244f87
#
_entry.id   577f9fea3e303b49737b1f1df0244f87
#
_cell.length_a   1.000
_cell.length_b   1.000
_cell.length_c   1.000
_cell.angle_alpha   90.00
_cell.angle_beta   90.00
_cell.angle_gamma   90.00
#
_symmetry.space_group_name_H-M   'P 1'
#
loop_
_entity.id
_entity.type
_entity.pdbx_description
1 polymer ?
#
loop_
_entity_poly.entity_id
_entity_poly.type
_entity_poly.pdbx_seq_one_letter_code
_entity_poly.pdbx_strand_id
1 'polypeptide(L)'
;MDADVQTQEVDGVEGAAMTMIENLHGMLERGVDSALLRYSLGSEFLKIGRADAAIAHLREALKLDAEYSAAWKMLGKALATAGNHDEAVDVLNQGIAVAERRGDAQAAKEMGVFRKRSQ
;
A
#
# COMPACT_ATOMS: atom_id res chain seq x y z
N MET A 1 32.31 7.72 11.69
CA MET A 1 31.56 8.06 12.89
C MET A 1 30.32 8.86 12.56
N ASP A 2 30.46 9.99 11.91
CA ASP A 2 29.30 10.78 11.49
C ASP A 2 28.40 10.00 10.53
N ALA A 3 29.00 9.16 9.67
CA ALA A 3 28.23 8.32 8.77
C ALA A 3 27.36 7.30 9.51
N ASP A 4 27.89 6.75 10.61
CA ASP A 4 27.12 5.79 11.43
C ASP A 4 25.93 6.46 12.12
N VAL A 5 26.15 7.68 12.63
CA VAL A 5 25.09 8.44 13.28
C VAL A 5 24.01 8.81 12.27
N GLN A 6 24.40 9.24 11.07
CA GLN A 6 23.45 9.57 10.00
C GLN A 6 22.67 8.35 9.55
N THR A 7 23.34 7.19 9.43
CA THR A 7 22.70 5.94 9.08
C THR A 7 21.64 5.58 10.12
N GLN A 8 21.95 5.74 11.39
CA GLN A 8 20.99 5.46 12.48
C GLN A 8 19.77 6.38 12.41
N GLU A 9 19.98 7.66 12.08
CA GLU A 9 18.89 8.62 11.95
C GLU A 9 18.01 8.29 10.75
N VAL A 10 18.62 7.98 9.62
CA VAL A 10 17.91 7.59 8.40
C VAL A 10 17.17 6.26 8.60
N ASP A 11 17.80 5.34 9.35
CA ASP A 11 17.26 3.99 9.57
C ASP A 11 16.09 3.93 10.56
N GLY A 12 15.67 5.05 11.16
CA GLY A 12 14.56 5.04 12.10
C GLY A 12 13.31 4.42 11.50
N VAL A 13 12.69 5.09 10.54
CA VAL A 13 11.47 4.60 9.87
C VAL A 13 11.83 3.63 8.74
N GLU A 14 12.79 4.00 7.90
CA GLU A 14 13.18 3.18 6.75
C GLU A 14 13.78 1.84 7.18
N GLY A 15 14.61 1.84 8.22
CA GLY A 15 15.21 0.61 8.73
C GLY A 15 14.16 -0.35 9.26
N ALA A 16 13.16 0.16 9.99
CA ALA A 16 12.06 -0.65 10.49
C ALA A 16 11.23 -1.22 9.34
N ALA A 17 10.93 -0.39 8.32
CA ALA A 17 10.18 -0.84 7.15
C ALA A 17 10.95 -1.91 6.38
N MET A 18 12.26 -1.73 6.19
CA MET A 18 13.08 -2.71 5.46
C MET A 18 13.16 -4.04 6.20
N THR A 19 13.25 -4.02 7.53
CA THR A 19 13.23 -5.24 8.33
C THR A 19 11.89 -5.97 8.16
N MET A 20 10.78 -5.22 8.20
CA MET A 20 9.46 -5.80 7.98
C MET A 20 9.34 -6.40 6.59
N ILE A 21 9.84 -5.70 5.56
CA ILE A 21 9.84 -6.20 4.19
C ILE A 21 10.60 -7.51 4.09
N GLU A 22 11.78 -7.59 4.69
CA GLU A 22 12.59 -8.81 4.69
C GLU A 22 11.85 -9.97 5.34
N ASN A 23 11.20 -9.72 6.48
CA ASN A 23 10.43 -10.73 7.19
C ASN A 23 9.25 -11.22 6.36
N LEU A 24 8.51 -10.30 5.74
CA LEU A 24 7.35 -10.62 4.91
C LEU A 24 7.76 -11.36 3.65
N HIS A 25 8.86 -10.96 3.00
CA HIS A 25 9.42 -11.68 1.86
C HIS A 25 9.84 -13.10 2.24
N GLY A 26 10.43 -13.26 3.42
CA GLY A 26 10.78 -14.58 3.93
C GLY A 26 9.56 -15.49 4.03
N MET A 27 8.41 -14.95 4.43
CA MET A 27 7.16 -15.71 4.48
C MET A 27 6.72 -16.14 3.07
N LEU A 28 6.80 -15.23 2.09
CA LEU A 28 6.48 -15.56 0.70
C LEU A 28 7.37 -16.68 0.17
N GLU A 29 8.67 -16.61 0.45
CA GLU A 29 9.63 -17.63 0.02
C GLU A 29 9.32 -19.00 0.62
N ARG A 30 8.73 -19.04 1.80
CA ARG A 30 8.28 -20.27 2.46
C ARG A 30 6.90 -20.72 1.99
N GLY A 31 6.32 -20.05 0.99
CA GLY A 31 5.03 -20.43 0.45
C GLY A 31 3.82 -19.83 1.17
N VAL A 32 4.04 -18.94 2.12
CA VAL A 32 2.95 -18.25 2.80
C VAL A 32 2.57 -17.03 1.98
N ASP A 33 1.34 -17.01 1.46
CA ASP A 33 0.82 -15.87 0.73
C ASP A 33 -0.62 -15.61 1.16
N SER A 34 -0.99 -14.32 1.23
CA SER A 34 -2.34 -13.91 1.60
C SER A 34 -2.54 -12.45 1.21
N ALA A 35 -3.80 -12.04 1.13
CA ALA A 35 -4.11 -10.64 0.86
C ALA A 35 -3.51 -9.72 1.93
N LEU A 36 -3.57 -10.13 3.21
CA LEU A 36 -3.01 -9.34 4.30
C LEU A 36 -1.48 -9.21 4.17
N LEU A 37 -0.79 -10.31 3.84
CA LEU A 37 0.66 -10.29 3.65
C LEU A 37 1.04 -9.33 2.51
N ARG A 38 0.34 -9.42 1.39
CA ARG A 38 0.58 -8.56 0.24
C ARG A 38 0.27 -7.10 0.54
N TYR A 39 -0.82 -6.85 1.25
CA TYR A 39 -1.16 -5.50 1.70
C TYR A 39 -0.06 -4.93 2.61
N SER A 40 0.43 -5.73 3.54
CA SER A 40 1.48 -5.32 4.47
C SER A 40 2.78 -4.98 3.72
N LEU A 41 3.16 -5.79 2.73
CA LEU A 41 4.30 -5.49 1.88
C LEU A 41 4.10 -4.17 1.13
N GLY A 42 2.93 -3.99 0.53
CA GLY A 42 2.62 -2.74 -0.18
C GLY A 42 2.73 -1.53 0.72
N SER A 43 2.19 -1.63 1.93
CA SER A 43 2.24 -0.55 2.91
C SER A 43 3.68 -0.20 3.29
N GLU A 44 4.52 -1.20 3.56
CA GLU A 44 5.91 -0.98 3.95
C GLU A 44 6.73 -0.40 2.80
N PHE A 45 6.53 -0.89 1.58
CA PHE A 45 7.22 -0.31 0.42
C PHE A 45 6.84 1.15 0.20
N LEU A 46 5.58 1.50 0.41
CA LEU A 46 5.14 2.89 0.25
C LEU A 46 5.82 3.80 1.28
N LYS A 47 6.04 3.31 2.51
CA LYS A 47 6.73 4.07 3.55
C LYS A 47 8.15 4.45 3.15
N ILE A 48 8.84 3.61 2.38
CA ILE A 48 10.21 3.89 1.94
C ILE A 48 10.26 4.51 0.54
N GLY A 49 9.14 4.97 0.03
CA GLY A 49 9.09 5.67 -1.26
C GLY A 49 9.13 4.77 -2.48
N ARG A 50 8.92 3.48 -2.33
CA ARG A 50 8.93 2.51 -3.43
C ARG A 50 7.50 2.25 -3.92
N ALA A 51 6.91 3.27 -4.54
CA ALA A 51 5.54 3.18 -5.03
C ALA A 51 5.36 2.06 -6.07
N ASP A 52 6.36 1.82 -6.91
CA ASP A 52 6.32 0.77 -7.92
C ASP A 52 6.14 -0.62 -7.30
N ALA A 53 6.95 -0.93 -6.29
CA ALA A 53 6.85 -2.21 -5.58
C ALA A 53 5.54 -2.30 -4.79
N ALA A 54 5.12 -1.20 -4.17
CA ALA A 54 3.85 -1.13 -3.44
C ALA A 54 2.68 -1.47 -4.36
N ILE A 55 2.64 -0.87 -5.55
CA ILE A 55 1.58 -1.11 -6.53
C ILE A 55 1.52 -2.60 -6.89
N ALA A 56 2.67 -3.23 -7.16
CA ALA A 56 2.71 -4.63 -7.54
C ALA A 56 2.12 -5.53 -6.45
N HIS A 57 2.52 -5.33 -5.19
CA HIS A 57 2.01 -6.14 -4.09
C HIS A 57 0.54 -5.87 -3.79
N LEU A 58 0.11 -4.61 -3.90
CA LEU A 58 -1.30 -4.26 -3.65
C LEU A 58 -2.22 -4.85 -4.71
N ARG A 59 -1.78 -4.90 -5.96
CA ARG A 59 -2.54 -5.59 -7.02
C ARG A 59 -2.68 -7.07 -6.73
N GLU A 60 -1.62 -7.71 -6.22
CA GLU A 60 -1.69 -9.10 -5.80
C GLU A 60 -2.64 -9.30 -4.63
N ALA A 61 -2.65 -8.36 -3.67
CA ALA A 61 -3.59 -8.40 -2.55
C ALA A 61 -5.04 -8.43 -3.06
N LEU A 62 -5.34 -7.60 -4.06
CA LEU A 62 -6.70 -7.49 -4.61
C LEU A 62 -7.07 -8.69 -5.48
N LYS A 63 -6.10 -9.38 -6.08
CA LYS A 63 -6.36 -10.65 -6.76
C LYS A 63 -6.76 -11.73 -5.75
N LEU A 64 -6.15 -11.70 -4.57
CA LEU A 64 -6.45 -12.66 -3.51
C LEU A 64 -7.74 -12.31 -2.76
N ASP A 65 -8.05 -11.03 -2.63
CA ASP A 65 -9.27 -10.55 -1.98
C ASP A 65 -9.72 -9.22 -2.58
N ALA A 66 -10.61 -9.29 -3.54
CA ALA A 66 -11.13 -8.10 -4.23
C ALA A 66 -12.02 -7.22 -3.33
N GLU A 67 -12.42 -7.73 -2.16
CA GLU A 67 -13.26 -6.99 -1.21
C GLU A 67 -12.43 -6.31 -0.10
N TYR A 68 -11.13 -6.30 -0.24
CA TYR A 68 -10.22 -5.73 0.76
C TYR A 68 -10.15 -4.20 0.56
N SER A 69 -11.05 -3.47 1.20
CA SER A 69 -11.18 -2.01 1.01
C SER A 69 -9.89 -1.25 1.32
N ALA A 70 -9.17 -1.65 2.38
CA ALA A 70 -7.91 -0.99 2.73
C ALA A 70 -6.86 -1.12 1.62
N ALA A 71 -6.87 -2.24 0.89
CA ALA A 71 -5.94 -2.44 -0.22
C ALA A 71 -6.30 -1.54 -1.43
N TRP A 72 -7.58 -1.36 -1.70
CA TRP A 72 -8.02 -0.41 -2.74
C TRP A 72 -7.54 1.01 -2.41
N LYS A 73 -7.73 1.43 -1.16
CA LYS A 73 -7.31 2.77 -0.73
C LYS A 73 -5.80 2.94 -0.88
N MET A 74 -5.04 1.96 -0.41
CA MET A 74 -3.58 2.03 -0.47
C MET A 74 -3.07 2.01 -1.91
N LEU A 75 -3.70 1.22 -2.79
CA LEU A 75 -3.32 1.17 -4.20
C LEU A 75 -3.57 2.52 -4.88
N GLY A 76 -4.71 3.15 -4.61
CA GLY A 76 -4.99 4.48 -5.13
C GLY A 76 -3.94 5.49 -4.67
N LYS A 77 -3.56 5.43 -3.41
CA LYS A 77 -2.53 6.29 -2.84
C LYS A 77 -1.17 6.05 -3.50
N ALA A 78 -0.79 4.80 -3.70
CA ALA A 78 0.47 4.43 -4.32
C ALA A 78 0.53 4.89 -5.79
N LEU A 79 -0.57 4.73 -6.52
CA LEU A 79 -0.67 5.17 -7.91
C LEU A 79 -0.54 6.69 -8.02
N ALA A 80 -1.19 7.43 -7.14
CA ALA A 80 -1.08 8.89 -7.11
C ALA A 80 0.35 9.32 -6.79
N THR A 81 1.00 8.64 -5.85
CA THR A 81 2.41 8.89 -5.50
C THR A 81 3.33 8.66 -6.70
N ALA A 82 3.02 7.65 -7.51
CA ALA A 82 3.78 7.34 -8.73
C ALA A 82 3.45 8.29 -9.89
N GLY A 83 2.51 9.20 -9.72
CA GLY A 83 2.10 10.13 -10.77
C GLY A 83 1.03 9.59 -11.70
N ASN A 84 0.49 8.41 -11.44
CA ASN A 84 -0.54 7.77 -12.27
C ASN A 84 -1.93 8.20 -11.77
N HIS A 85 -2.23 9.47 -11.94
CA HIS A 85 -3.43 10.08 -11.35
C HIS A 85 -4.74 9.53 -11.92
N ASP A 86 -4.80 9.31 -13.24
CA ASP A 86 -6.01 8.79 -13.88
C ASP A 86 -6.33 7.39 -13.37
N GLU A 87 -5.33 6.53 -13.29
CA GLU A 87 -5.52 5.18 -12.77
C GLU A 87 -5.86 5.21 -11.28
N ALA A 88 -5.28 6.13 -10.54
CA ALA A 88 -5.59 6.31 -9.11
C ALA A 88 -7.09 6.61 -8.93
N VAL A 89 -7.64 7.49 -9.75
CA VAL A 89 -9.07 7.83 -9.70
C VAL A 89 -9.92 6.60 -9.98
N ASP A 90 -9.58 5.82 -11.02
CA ASP A 90 -10.32 4.59 -11.36
C ASP A 90 -10.30 3.59 -10.23
N VAL A 91 -9.13 3.37 -9.63
CA VAL A 91 -8.95 2.44 -8.51
C VAL A 91 -9.75 2.90 -7.29
N LEU A 92 -9.69 4.20 -6.99
CA LEU A 92 -10.44 4.75 -5.84
C LEU A 92 -11.95 4.66 -6.07
N ASN A 93 -12.43 4.84 -7.29
CA ASN A 93 -13.84 4.63 -7.62
C ASN A 93 -14.27 3.20 -7.32
N GLN A 94 -13.47 2.22 -7.73
CA GLN A 94 -13.76 0.81 -7.45
C GLN A 94 -13.72 0.53 -5.95
N GLY A 95 -12.72 1.07 -5.26
CA GLY A 95 -12.59 0.90 -3.82
C GLY A 95 -13.74 1.49 -3.04
N ILE A 96 -14.25 2.65 -3.47
CA ILE A 96 -15.43 3.28 -2.86
C ILE A 96 -16.64 2.36 -3.00
N ALA A 97 -16.85 1.79 -4.20
CA ALA A 97 -17.96 0.87 -4.42
C ALA A 97 -17.87 -0.36 -3.53
N VAL A 98 -16.65 -0.91 -3.37
CA VAL A 98 -16.41 -2.05 -2.47
C VAL A 98 -16.73 -1.65 -1.01
N ALA A 99 -16.21 -0.52 -0.57
CA ALA A 99 -16.41 -0.05 0.80
C ALA A 99 -17.89 0.18 1.11
N GLU A 100 -18.62 0.78 0.18
CA GLU A 100 -20.05 1.02 0.34
C GLU A 100 -20.83 -0.29 0.43
N ARG A 101 -20.50 -1.27 -0.43
CA ARG A 101 -21.12 -2.59 -0.40
C ARG A 101 -20.91 -3.30 0.94
N ARG A 102 -19.74 -3.10 1.53
CA ARG A 102 -19.36 -3.72 2.80
C ARG A 102 -19.84 -2.93 4.01
N GLY A 103 -20.44 -1.76 3.81
CA GLY A 103 -20.86 -0.90 4.90
C GLY A 103 -19.71 -0.18 5.59
N ASP A 104 -18.56 -0.07 4.93
CA ASP A 104 -17.39 0.62 5.47
C ASP A 104 -17.43 2.09 5.04
N ALA A 105 -18.27 2.87 5.71
CA ALA A 105 -18.49 4.27 5.38
C ALA A 105 -17.23 5.11 5.56
N GLN A 106 -16.40 4.78 6.54
CA GLN A 106 -15.18 5.53 6.81
C GLN A 106 -14.17 5.35 5.67
N ALA A 107 -13.97 4.12 5.21
CA ALA A 107 -13.08 3.85 4.09
C ALA A 107 -13.57 4.54 2.82
N ALA A 108 -14.88 4.50 2.54
CA ALA A 108 -15.46 5.18 1.39
C ALA A 108 -15.20 6.67 1.43
N LYS A 109 -15.38 7.28 2.59
CA LYS A 109 -15.15 8.72 2.79
C LYS A 109 -13.68 9.08 2.56
N GLU A 110 -12.77 8.31 3.13
CA GLU A 110 -11.34 8.54 2.98
C GLU A 110 -10.91 8.42 1.51
N MET A 111 -11.39 7.41 0.82
CA MET A 111 -11.10 7.22 -0.60
C MET A 111 -11.67 8.35 -1.45
N GLY A 112 -12.83 8.87 -1.09
CA GLY A 112 -13.41 10.03 -1.77
C GLY A 112 -12.52 11.27 -1.68
N VAL A 113 -11.89 11.48 -0.53
CA VAL A 113 -10.93 12.58 -0.34
C VAL A 113 -9.69 12.37 -1.21
N PHE A 114 -9.12 11.18 -1.23
CA PHE A 114 -7.95 10.88 -2.08
C PHE A 114 -8.29 11.01 -3.57
N ARG A 115 -9.46 10.55 -3.98
CA ARG A 115 -9.92 10.66 -5.36
C ARG A 115 -9.97 12.12 -5.79
N LYS A 116 -10.51 12.98 -4.96
CA LYS A 116 -10.61 14.42 -5.23
C LYS A 116 -9.23 15.04 -5.41
N ARG A 117 -8.28 14.67 -4.58
CA ARG A 117 -6.90 15.17 -4.65
C ARG A 117 -6.16 14.67 -5.90
N SER A 118 -6.58 13.53 -6.45
CA SER A 118 -5.95 12.91 -7.61
C SER A 118 -6.50 13.45 -8.94
N GLN A 119 -7.59 14.17 -8.90
CA GLN A 119 -8.22 14.75 -10.10
C GLN A 119 -7.51 15.99 -10.62
#